data_89543d7368d64edc49d0496c1668d96e
#
_entry.id   89543d7368d64edc49d0496c1668d96e
#
_cell.length_a   1.000
_cell.length_b   1.000
_cell.length_c   1.000
_cell.angle_alpha   90.00
_cell.angle_beta   90.00
_cell.angle_gamma   90.00
#
_symmetry.space_group_name_H-M   'P 1'
#
loop_
_entity.id
_entity.type
_entity.pdbx_description
1 polymer ?
#
loop_
_entity_poly.entity_id
_entity_poly.type
_entity_poly.pdbx_seq_one_letter_code
_entity_poly.pdbx_strand_id
1 'polypeptide(L)'
;TRVRSSAASDVYKRQNLTNLLLKGEMFTIKERIRFHAPIKSPIFTYTIRDKKGTDLTGTNTMYEGCDIKPVGDGDVYDVSFTQKMTLQGGEYLLSMSCTGFEGEEHVVYHRLYNIANLTVISNKNTVGVYDMEPDVAVRLSPAGEAAKQAESLSADEVAQEDLQV
;
A
#
# COMPACT_ATOMS: atom_id res chain seq x y z
N THR A 1 30.72 12.05 0.50
CA THR A 1 30.86 10.57 0.43
C THR A 1 29.65 10.02 -0.32
N ARG A 2 29.87 9.37 -1.47
CA ARG A 2 28.77 8.78 -2.26
C ARG A 2 28.58 7.34 -1.87
N VAL A 3 27.43 7.01 -1.28
CA VAL A 3 26.94 5.64 -1.22
C VAL A 3 26.36 5.29 -2.59
N ARG A 4 26.90 4.27 -3.26
CA ARG A 4 26.32 3.75 -4.49
C ARG A 4 25.50 2.52 -4.15
N SER A 5 24.19 2.56 -4.37
CA SER A 5 23.42 1.36 -4.51
C SER A 5 23.70 0.77 -5.89
N SER A 6 24.21 -0.44 -5.96
CA SER A 6 24.19 -1.21 -7.19
C SER A 6 23.03 -2.18 -7.08
N ALA A 7 22.00 -1.98 -7.88
CA ALA A 7 21.05 -3.04 -8.19
C ALA A 7 21.81 -4.07 -9.05
N ALA A 8 22.63 -4.92 -8.41
CA ALA A 8 23.18 -6.08 -9.05
C ALA A 8 22.06 -7.13 -9.06
N SER A 9 21.47 -7.32 -10.23
CA SER A 9 20.66 -8.47 -10.55
C SER A 9 21.55 -9.70 -10.56
N ASP A 10 21.65 -10.41 -9.44
CA ASP A 10 22.19 -11.75 -9.40
C ASP A 10 21.16 -12.72 -8.87
N VAL A 11 20.79 -13.56 -9.78
CA VAL A 11 20.14 -14.88 -9.72
C VAL A 11 19.94 -15.39 -8.29
N TYR A 12 18.81 -14.99 -7.67
CA TYR A 12 18.26 -15.72 -6.55
C TYR A 12 16.92 -16.34 -6.95
N LYS A 13 16.90 -17.69 -6.89
CA LYS A 13 15.76 -18.61 -7.00
C LYS A 13 14.42 -17.94 -7.22
N ARG A 14 13.88 -18.08 -8.44
CA ARG A 14 12.47 -18.00 -8.87
C ARG A 14 11.48 -17.52 -7.80
N GLN A 15 11.63 -16.31 -7.35
CA GLN A 15 10.52 -15.51 -6.91
C GLN A 15 10.05 -14.77 -8.17
N ASN A 16 8.78 -14.87 -8.48
CA ASN A 16 8.21 -14.09 -9.59
C ASN A 16 8.35 -12.61 -9.23
N LEU A 17 9.45 -11.99 -9.65
CA LEU A 17 9.59 -10.56 -9.61
C LEU A 17 8.61 -10.02 -10.64
N THR A 18 7.54 -9.44 -10.15
CA THR A 18 6.50 -8.85 -10.99
C THR A 18 6.23 -7.42 -10.52
N ASN A 19 6.00 -6.55 -11.47
CA ASN A 19 5.48 -5.21 -11.20
C ASN A 19 3.94 -5.18 -11.23
N LEU A 20 3.32 -6.35 -11.47
CA LEU A 20 1.88 -6.52 -11.49
C LEU A 20 1.41 -7.02 -10.14
N LEU A 21 0.59 -6.21 -9.46
CA LEU A 21 0.11 -6.45 -8.11
C LEU A 21 -1.42 -6.54 -8.11
N LEU A 22 -1.97 -7.38 -7.26
CA LEU A 22 -3.41 -7.49 -7.09
C LEU A 22 -3.84 -6.72 -5.85
N LYS A 23 -4.86 -5.89 -5.97
CA LYS A 23 -5.47 -5.21 -4.83
C LYS A 23 -6.02 -6.23 -3.84
N GLY A 24 -5.76 -6.02 -2.55
CA GLY A 24 -6.14 -6.92 -1.47
C GLY A 24 -5.10 -8.00 -1.16
N GLU A 25 -4.13 -8.25 -2.03
CA GLU A 25 -3.10 -9.26 -1.83
C GLU A 25 -1.87 -8.71 -1.10
N MET A 26 -1.14 -9.61 -0.45
CA MET A 26 0.14 -9.27 0.16
C MET A 26 1.23 -9.16 -0.90
N PHE A 27 2.06 -8.14 -0.81
CA PHE A 27 3.23 -7.97 -1.66
C PHE A 27 4.46 -7.55 -0.86
N THR A 28 5.64 -7.74 -1.44
CA THR A 28 6.91 -7.39 -0.79
C THR A 28 7.77 -6.57 -1.74
N ILE A 29 8.15 -5.38 -1.28
CA ILE A 29 9.22 -4.59 -1.91
C ILE A 29 10.55 -5.10 -1.34
N LYS A 30 11.49 -5.41 -2.23
CA LYS A 30 12.83 -5.88 -1.86
C LYS A 30 13.89 -4.97 -2.45
N GLU A 31 14.87 -4.62 -1.64
CA GLU A 31 16.06 -3.91 -2.10
C GLU A 31 17.31 -4.58 -1.55
N ARG A 32 18.38 -4.53 -2.34
CA ARG A 32 19.71 -4.93 -1.92
C ARG A 32 20.65 -3.73 -2.02
N ILE A 33 21.29 -3.40 -0.91
CA ILE A 33 22.13 -2.22 -0.77
C ILE A 33 23.52 -2.66 -0.35
N ARG A 34 24.53 -2.20 -1.11
CA ARG A 34 25.95 -2.33 -0.74
C ARG A 34 26.46 -0.98 -0.27
N PHE A 35 27.14 -0.98 0.85
CA PHE A 35 27.79 0.21 1.40
C PHE A 35 29.23 0.32 0.91
N HIS A 36 29.67 1.55 0.65
CA HIS A 36 31.02 1.89 0.24
C HIS A 36 31.70 2.87 1.20
N ALA A 37 31.06 3.10 2.34
CA ALA A 37 31.57 3.92 3.42
C ALA A 37 30.83 3.55 4.71
N PRO A 38 31.43 3.74 5.90
CA PRO A 38 30.76 3.51 7.16
C PRO A 38 29.60 4.50 7.37
N ILE A 39 28.46 3.99 7.81
CA ILE A 39 27.28 4.76 8.21
C ILE A 39 26.83 4.26 9.56
N LYS A 40 26.59 5.17 10.50
CA LYS A 40 26.32 4.83 11.89
C LYS A 40 24.95 4.24 12.09
N SER A 41 23.93 4.76 11.40
CA SER A 41 22.54 4.29 11.50
C SER A 41 21.82 4.55 10.19
N PRO A 42 21.93 3.64 9.19
CA PRO A 42 21.24 3.81 7.93
C PRO A 42 19.73 3.59 8.09
N ILE A 43 18.95 4.36 7.35
CA ILE A 43 17.49 4.30 7.30
C ILE A 43 17.11 3.98 5.87
N PHE A 44 16.42 2.87 5.64
CA PHE A 44 15.92 2.48 4.35
C PHE A 44 14.47 2.91 4.19
N THR A 45 14.13 3.45 3.02
CA THR A 45 12.82 4.05 2.76
C THR A 45 12.30 3.63 1.41
N TYR A 46 11.00 3.36 1.31
CA TYR A 46 10.32 3.35 0.02
C TYR A 46 9.19 4.39 0.01
N THR A 47 8.84 4.85 -1.20
CA THR A 47 7.69 5.74 -1.45
C THR A 47 6.99 5.29 -2.73
N ILE A 48 5.67 5.20 -2.68
CA ILE A 48 4.82 4.95 -3.85
C ILE A 48 4.12 6.25 -4.21
N ARG A 49 4.19 6.62 -5.50
CA ARG A 49 3.65 7.85 -6.06
C ARG A 49 2.64 7.56 -7.16
N ASP A 50 1.76 8.52 -7.40
CA ASP A 50 0.99 8.55 -8.64
C ASP A 50 1.84 9.04 -9.83
N LYS A 51 1.29 8.96 -11.04
CA LYS A 51 1.97 9.46 -12.26
C LYS A 51 2.17 10.97 -12.30
N LYS A 52 1.48 11.72 -11.43
CA LYS A 52 1.62 13.17 -11.29
C LYS A 52 2.75 13.55 -10.33
N GLY A 53 3.35 12.55 -9.66
CA GLY A 53 4.42 12.75 -8.70
C GLY A 53 3.95 12.99 -7.26
N THR A 54 2.66 12.80 -6.98
CA THR A 54 2.12 12.91 -5.62
C THR A 54 2.50 11.68 -4.81
N ASP A 55 3.10 11.86 -3.65
CA ASP A 55 3.38 10.79 -2.71
C ASP A 55 2.07 10.26 -2.11
N LEU A 56 1.78 8.98 -2.32
CA LEU A 56 0.54 8.34 -1.86
C LEU A 56 0.75 7.57 -0.57
N THR A 57 1.85 6.85 -0.47
CA THR A 57 2.21 6.06 0.71
C THR A 57 3.71 5.75 0.70
N GLY A 58 4.23 5.42 1.85
CA GLY A 58 5.62 5.02 2.05
C GLY A 58 5.92 4.90 3.52
N THR A 59 7.02 4.24 3.84
CA THR A 59 7.53 4.15 5.20
C THR A 59 9.05 3.93 5.18
N ASN A 60 9.65 3.84 6.35
CA ASN A 60 11.06 3.57 6.52
C ASN A 60 11.32 2.68 7.73
N THR A 61 12.53 2.13 7.77
CA THR A 61 12.93 1.21 8.85
C THR A 61 12.90 1.84 10.24
N MET A 62 13.13 3.14 10.35
CA MET A 62 13.08 3.85 11.64
C MET A 62 11.63 3.95 12.16
N TYR A 63 10.67 4.34 11.32
CA TYR A 63 9.26 4.41 11.72
C TYR A 63 8.67 3.04 12.06
N GLU A 64 9.17 2.00 11.38
CA GLU A 64 8.76 0.60 11.67
C GLU A 64 9.53 -0.01 12.85
N GLY A 65 10.34 0.77 13.55
CA GLY A 65 11.07 0.32 14.75
C GLY A 65 12.19 -0.69 14.47
N CYS A 66 12.70 -0.72 13.24
CA CYS A 66 13.82 -1.58 12.85
C CYS A 66 15.14 -0.88 13.15
N ASP A 67 15.82 -1.30 14.20
CA ASP A 67 17.17 -0.82 14.52
C ASP A 67 18.20 -1.47 13.60
N ILE A 68 18.84 -0.64 12.77
CA ILE A 68 19.95 -1.05 11.90
C ILE A 68 21.27 -0.72 12.56
N LYS A 69 22.11 -1.74 12.73
CA LYS A 69 23.45 -1.55 13.29
C LYS A 69 24.33 -0.71 12.38
N PRO A 70 25.40 -0.08 12.93
CA PRO A 70 26.38 0.58 12.09
C PRO A 70 26.91 -0.34 10.99
N VAL A 71 27.09 0.20 9.80
CA VAL A 71 27.59 -0.51 8.62
C VAL A 71 28.96 -0.01 8.25
N GLY A 72 29.74 -0.88 7.62
CA GLY A 72 31.07 -0.59 7.08
C GLY A 72 31.15 -0.65 5.57
N ASP A 73 32.35 -0.37 5.04
CA ASP A 73 32.63 -0.57 3.62
C ASP A 73 32.54 -2.05 3.25
N GLY A 74 31.82 -2.35 2.17
CA GLY A 74 31.61 -3.71 1.68
C GLY A 74 30.39 -4.43 2.25
N ASP A 75 29.78 -3.93 3.33
CA ASP A 75 28.57 -4.53 3.90
C ASP A 75 27.41 -4.51 2.91
N VAL A 76 26.61 -5.58 2.94
CA VAL A 76 25.44 -5.75 2.07
C VAL A 76 24.21 -6.05 2.93
N TYR A 77 23.16 -5.28 2.72
CA TYR A 77 21.85 -5.49 3.35
C TYR A 77 20.80 -5.88 2.32
N ASP A 78 20.02 -6.90 2.63
CA ASP A 78 18.76 -7.23 1.97
C ASP A 78 17.62 -6.71 2.84
N VAL A 79 16.90 -5.72 2.33
CA VAL A 79 15.77 -5.09 3.02
C VAL A 79 14.46 -5.50 2.34
N SER A 80 13.43 -5.80 3.13
CA SER A 80 12.12 -6.16 2.61
C SER A 80 11.01 -5.47 3.38
N PHE A 81 10.08 -4.86 2.65
CA PHE A 81 8.85 -4.28 3.18
C PHE A 81 7.67 -5.11 2.68
N THR A 82 6.98 -5.80 3.58
CA THR A 82 5.84 -6.68 3.25
C THR A 82 4.56 -6.07 3.77
N GLN A 83 3.58 -5.89 2.88
CA GLN A 83 2.30 -5.24 3.21
C GLN A 83 1.20 -5.64 2.25
N LYS A 84 -0.05 -5.29 2.60
CA LYS A 84 -1.21 -5.49 1.75
C LYS A 84 -1.34 -4.34 0.74
N MET A 85 -1.70 -4.67 -0.51
CA MET A 85 -1.97 -3.68 -1.54
C MET A 85 -3.37 -3.11 -1.37
N THR A 86 -3.49 -1.91 -0.82
CA THR A 86 -4.76 -1.21 -0.58
C THR A 86 -5.03 -0.06 -1.55
N LEU A 87 -4.06 0.27 -2.42
CA LEU A 87 -4.25 1.28 -3.46
C LEU A 87 -5.28 0.81 -4.50
N GLN A 88 -5.95 1.75 -5.13
CA GLN A 88 -6.89 1.48 -6.22
C GLN A 88 -6.17 0.89 -7.44
N GLY A 89 -6.93 0.27 -8.36
CA GLY A 89 -6.39 -0.17 -9.63
C GLY A 89 -5.80 0.98 -10.42
N GLY A 90 -4.57 0.84 -10.92
CA GLY A 90 -3.87 1.89 -11.65
C GLY A 90 -2.37 1.68 -11.74
N GLU A 91 -1.71 2.71 -12.23
CA GLU A 91 -0.27 2.75 -12.44
C GLU A 91 0.40 3.69 -11.44
N TYR A 92 1.44 3.21 -10.80
CA TYR A 92 2.16 3.90 -9.75
C TYR A 92 3.67 3.84 -9.98
N LEU A 93 4.40 4.71 -9.29
CA LEU A 93 5.86 4.81 -9.36
C LEU A 93 6.45 4.50 -7.99
N LEU A 94 7.46 3.62 -7.96
CA LEU A 94 8.20 3.28 -6.77
C LEU A 94 9.50 4.07 -6.72
N SER A 95 9.77 4.71 -5.58
CA SER A 95 11.05 5.35 -5.25
C SER A 95 11.62 4.72 -3.99
N MET A 96 12.95 4.67 -3.88
CA MET A 96 13.64 4.10 -2.73
C MET A 96 14.81 4.99 -2.32
N SER A 97 15.17 4.96 -1.03
CA SER A 97 16.32 5.74 -0.57
C SER A 97 16.98 5.09 0.65
N CYS A 98 18.26 5.42 0.81
CA CYS A 98 19.03 5.21 2.02
C CYS A 98 19.39 6.57 2.59
N THR A 99 18.97 6.82 3.82
CA THR A 99 19.22 8.07 4.56
C THR A 99 19.80 7.74 5.94
N GLY A 100 20.01 8.75 6.76
CA GLY A 100 20.45 8.60 8.14
C GLY A 100 20.67 9.96 8.80
N PHE A 101 21.33 9.94 9.94
CA PHE A 101 21.67 11.15 10.68
C PHE A 101 23.17 11.27 10.90
N GLU A 102 23.72 12.45 10.65
CA GLU A 102 25.05 12.87 11.06
C GLU A 102 24.93 13.94 12.15
N GLY A 103 25.03 13.51 13.40
CA GLY A 103 24.60 14.33 14.53
C GLY A 103 23.07 14.51 14.52
N GLU A 104 22.62 15.75 14.47
CA GLU A 104 21.20 16.10 14.36
C GLU A 104 20.73 16.32 12.93
N GLU A 105 21.64 16.32 11.97
CA GLU A 105 21.32 16.60 10.57
C GLU A 105 20.89 15.32 9.85
N HIS A 106 19.72 15.39 9.17
CA HIS A 106 19.24 14.32 8.32
C HIS A 106 19.96 14.34 6.97
N VAL A 107 20.65 13.25 6.65
CA VAL A 107 21.49 13.11 5.46
C VAL A 107 20.92 12.08 4.51
N VAL A 108 20.90 12.39 3.22
CA VAL A 108 20.52 11.44 2.16
C VAL A 108 21.80 10.87 1.55
N TYR A 109 22.08 9.61 1.81
CA TYR A 109 23.23 8.91 1.23
C TYR A 109 22.98 8.47 -0.20
N HIS A 110 21.75 7.96 -0.46
CA HIS A 110 21.35 7.56 -1.81
C HIS A 110 19.85 7.68 -1.98
N ARG A 111 19.41 8.14 -3.15
CA ARG A 111 17.99 8.23 -3.50
C ARG A 111 17.76 7.88 -4.96
N LEU A 112 16.84 6.97 -5.18
CA LEU A 112 16.41 6.50 -6.49
C LEU A 112 14.95 6.87 -6.69
N TYR A 113 14.69 7.77 -7.62
CA TYR A 113 13.33 8.16 -7.98
C TYR A 113 12.79 7.29 -9.10
N ASN A 114 11.53 6.86 -8.96
CA ASN A 114 10.76 6.20 -10.01
C ASN A 114 11.50 4.99 -10.62
N ILE A 115 12.12 4.17 -9.76
CA ILE A 115 12.94 3.04 -10.19
C ILE A 115 12.13 1.89 -10.75
N ALA A 116 10.84 1.83 -10.46
CA ALA A 116 9.92 0.83 -10.99
C ALA A 116 8.52 1.41 -11.19
N ASN A 117 7.86 0.95 -12.25
CA ASN A 117 6.43 1.13 -12.43
C ASN A 117 5.72 -0.04 -11.75
N LEU A 118 4.69 0.25 -10.97
CA LEU A 118 3.82 -0.74 -10.33
C LEU A 118 2.44 -0.65 -10.99
N THR A 119 1.93 -1.76 -11.48
CA THR A 119 0.58 -1.87 -12.02
C THR A 119 -0.29 -2.61 -11.01
N VAL A 120 -1.30 -1.95 -10.47
CA VAL A 120 -2.27 -2.56 -9.55
C VAL A 120 -3.52 -2.94 -10.33
N ILE A 121 -3.85 -4.23 -10.32
CA ILE A 121 -5.12 -4.74 -10.85
C ILE A 121 -6.13 -4.80 -9.70
N SER A 122 -7.34 -4.33 -9.97
CA SER A 122 -8.44 -4.35 -9.02
C SER A 122 -9.74 -4.71 -9.73
N ASN A 123 -10.53 -5.57 -9.10
CA ASN A 123 -11.91 -5.85 -9.47
C ASN A 123 -12.92 -4.98 -8.69
N LYS A 124 -12.45 -4.20 -7.72
CA LYS A 124 -13.24 -3.31 -6.87
C LYS A 124 -12.54 -1.95 -6.78
N ASN A 125 -13.14 -0.93 -7.36
CA ASN A 125 -12.68 0.45 -7.21
C ASN A 125 -13.63 1.21 -6.27
N THR A 126 -13.07 1.76 -5.21
CA THR A 126 -13.77 2.64 -4.27
C THR A 126 -13.40 4.10 -4.53
N VAL A 127 -13.97 5.01 -3.77
CA VAL A 127 -13.63 6.44 -3.86
C VAL A 127 -12.29 6.68 -3.18
N GLY A 128 -11.48 7.57 -3.75
CA GLY A 128 -10.20 7.99 -3.17
C GLY A 128 -9.00 7.19 -3.69
N VAL A 129 -7.89 7.26 -2.98
CA VAL A 129 -6.59 6.72 -3.41
C VAL A 129 -6.38 5.29 -2.97
N TYR A 130 -6.94 4.89 -1.83
CA TYR A 130 -6.83 3.54 -1.29
C TYR A 130 -8.16 3.07 -0.70
N ASP A 131 -8.30 1.77 -0.52
CA ASP A 131 -9.48 1.13 0.05
C ASP A 131 -9.20 0.79 1.53
N MET A 132 -10.04 1.30 2.42
CA MET A 132 -9.98 0.98 3.86
C MET A 132 -10.57 -0.39 4.18
N GLU A 133 -11.17 -1.06 3.17
CA GLU A 133 -11.78 -2.39 3.28
C GLU A 133 -12.82 -2.48 4.42
N PRO A 134 -13.83 -1.58 4.44
CA PRO A 134 -14.80 -1.57 5.51
C PRO A 134 -15.69 -2.79 5.49
N ASP A 135 -15.99 -3.33 6.67
CA ASP A 135 -17.11 -4.22 6.86
C ASP A 135 -18.42 -3.44 6.86
N VAL A 136 -19.37 -3.86 6.03
CA VAL A 136 -20.65 -3.19 5.89
C VAL A 136 -21.78 -4.13 6.30
N ALA A 137 -22.54 -3.74 7.33
CA ALA A 137 -23.74 -4.42 7.73
C ALA A 137 -24.96 -3.53 7.44
N VAL A 138 -25.94 -4.10 6.72
CA VAL A 138 -27.20 -3.42 6.42
C VAL A 138 -28.33 -4.22 7.04
N ARG A 139 -29.17 -3.58 7.85
CA ARG A 139 -30.36 -4.17 8.44
C ARG A 139 -31.56 -3.27 8.20
N LEU A 140 -32.70 -3.83 7.85
CA LEU A 140 -33.96 -3.09 7.85
C LEU A 140 -34.30 -2.71 9.30
N SER A 141 -34.62 -1.44 9.53
CA SER A 141 -35.05 -1.01 10.87
C SER A 141 -36.44 -1.57 11.19
N PRO A 142 -36.76 -1.83 12.47
CA PRO A 142 -38.10 -2.27 12.87
C PRO A 142 -39.21 -1.30 12.43
N ALA A 143 -38.94 0.00 12.40
CA ALA A 143 -39.90 0.98 11.89
C ALA A 143 -40.15 0.82 10.37
N GLY A 144 -39.13 0.44 9.59
CA GLY A 144 -39.26 0.16 8.16
C GLY A 144 -40.00 -1.16 7.88
N GLU A 145 -39.87 -2.16 8.73
CA GLU A 145 -40.66 -3.41 8.66
C GLU A 145 -42.13 -3.15 8.99
N ALA A 146 -42.43 -2.38 10.02
CA ALA A 146 -43.79 -1.98 10.38
C ALA A 146 -44.47 -1.14 9.27
N ALA A 147 -43.73 -0.24 8.61
CA ALA A 147 -44.24 0.53 7.48
C ALA A 147 -44.64 -0.37 6.29
N LYS A 148 -43.77 -1.33 5.92
CA LYS A 148 -44.08 -2.29 4.84
C LYS A 148 -45.28 -3.20 5.16
N GLN A 149 -45.42 -3.62 6.40
CA GLN A 149 -46.59 -4.39 6.85
C GLN A 149 -47.88 -3.58 6.79
N ALA A 150 -47.85 -2.29 7.18
CA ALA A 150 -48.98 -1.40 7.06
C ALA A 150 -49.39 -1.13 5.59
N GLU A 151 -48.42 -0.95 4.69
CA GLU A 151 -48.70 -0.81 3.25
C GLU A 151 -49.32 -2.07 2.65
N SER A 152 -48.84 -3.27 3.02
CA SER A 152 -49.40 -4.52 2.52
C SER A 152 -50.83 -4.77 3.02
N LEU A 153 -51.13 -4.45 4.28
CA LEU A 153 -52.49 -4.56 4.85
C LEU A 153 -53.45 -3.58 4.19
N SER A 154 -53.04 -2.35 3.89
CA SER A 154 -53.89 -1.38 3.20
C SER A 154 -54.15 -1.77 1.74
N ALA A 155 -53.19 -2.41 1.07
CA ALA A 155 -53.39 -2.90 -0.30
C ALA A 155 -54.34 -4.08 -0.38
N ASP A 156 -54.33 -4.95 0.62
CA ASP A 156 -55.26 -6.09 0.70
C ASP A 156 -56.70 -5.64 1.06
N GLU A 157 -56.89 -4.59 1.87
CA GLU A 157 -58.21 -4.00 2.16
C GLU A 157 -58.83 -3.37 0.91
N VAL A 158 -58.04 -2.60 0.14
CA VAL A 158 -58.54 -1.99 -1.11
C VAL A 158 -58.91 -3.05 -2.15
N ALA A 159 -58.16 -4.15 -2.25
CA ALA A 159 -58.46 -5.25 -3.16
C ALA A 159 -59.75 -6.04 -2.76
N GLN A 160 -60.15 -6.02 -1.49
CA GLN A 160 -61.40 -6.66 -1.02
C GLN A 160 -62.64 -5.80 -1.22
N GLU A 161 -62.49 -4.44 -1.17
CA GLU A 161 -63.62 -3.54 -1.45
C GLU A 161 -64.01 -3.55 -2.94
N ASP A 162 -63.08 -3.72 -3.87
CA ASP A 162 -63.33 -3.79 -5.34
C ASP A 162 -63.99 -5.09 -5.78
N LEU A 163 -64.09 -6.10 -4.91
CA LEU A 163 -64.72 -7.41 -5.18
C LEU A 163 -66.17 -7.54 -4.70
N GLN A 164 -66.74 -6.47 -4.12
CA GLN A 164 -68.12 -6.49 -3.53
C GLN A 164 -69.11 -5.60 -4.31
N VAL A 165 -68.90 -5.32 -5.59
CA VAL A 165 -69.81 -4.58 -6.46
C VAL A 165 -70.43 -5.49 -7.53
#